data_9bb96197929435d91edc515a815ffde7
#
_entry.id   9bb96197929435d91edc515a815ffde7
#
_cell.length_a   1.000
_cell.length_b   1.000
_cell.length_c   1.000
_cell.angle_alpha   90.00
_cell.angle_beta   90.00
_cell.angle_gamma   90.00
#
_symmetry.space_group_name_H-M   'P 1'
#
loop_
_entity.id
_entity.type
_entity.pdbx_description
1 polymer ?
#
loop_
_entity_poly.entity_id
_entity_poly.type
_entity_poly.pdbx_seq_one_letter_code
_entity_poly.pdbx_strand_id
1 'polypeptide(L)'
;MAGTTPTRIDRLQSRAVSAEAAVKPPLVLLTGFLGAGKTTLLNRVLGAQHRRRVGVIINELGRIDIDTRLVKSRSGDVLELAGGCVCHEVRVQSELWAAIAEVGRRSNPEVVVLETTGIAEPWSILDGLEGLGDAAPAVASGVVCAVDAEAGAGQLARHEEARAQVEAADRIVLTKLDLAAPESVVALHRELARRNSAAERASFPPTDEATAELCPWLLDVRPSSRARPAHAPHHHGQLAAIAYSDTTALLGEPLLAFVESLGPRLVRAKGFVHLAGEPRRGFLERAGLRTELRLGEPWGTDSPATEIVLIGEGLDDGAIRRQIWACRAR
;
A
#
# COMPACT_ATOMS: atom_id res chain seq x y z
N MET A 1 21.58 15.91 66.32
CA MET A 1 20.97 15.25 65.16
C MET A 1 20.96 16.25 64.01
N ALA A 2 21.89 16.13 63.09
CA ALA A 2 22.02 17.06 61.97
C ALA A 2 21.24 16.45 60.76
N GLY A 3 20.20 17.17 60.36
CA GLY A 3 19.42 16.80 59.17
C GLY A 3 20.17 17.24 57.91
N THR A 4 20.61 16.28 57.10
CA THR A 4 21.23 16.50 55.79
C THR A 4 20.18 16.94 54.79
N THR A 5 20.27 18.18 54.37
CA THR A 5 19.46 18.75 53.27
C THR A 5 19.93 18.09 51.92
N PRO A 6 19.05 17.48 51.14
CA PRO A 6 19.45 16.84 49.88
C PRO A 6 20.00 17.87 48.88
N THR A 7 21.13 17.55 48.27
CA THR A 7 21.82 18.40 47.33
C THR A 7 21.04 18.60 46.02
N ARG A 8 21.34 19.64 45.30
CA ARG A 8 20.69 19.98 43.99
C ARG A 8 20.85 18.88 42.96
N ILE A 9 21.83 17.98 43.10
CA ILE A 9 22.09 16.82 42.27
C ILE A 9 21.09 15.71 42.55
N ASP A 10 20.70 15.46 43.83
CA ASP A 10 19.68 14.49 44.19
C ASP A 10 18.30 14.87 43.68
N ARG A 11 17.99 16.15 43.52
CA ARG A 11 16.73 16.64 42.92
C ARG A 11 16.74 16.55 41.40
N LEU A 12 17.90 16.48 40.75
CA LEU A 12 18.02 16.26 39.31
C LEU A 12 17.90 14.76 38.94
N GLN A 13 18.33 13.88 39.85
CA GLN A 13 18.17 12.43 39.66
C GLN A 13 16.76 11.92 39.98
N SER A 14 16.00 12.58 40.85
CA SER A 14 14.59 12.26 41.09
C SER A 14 13.61 12.81 40.05
N ARG A 15 14.12 13.61 39.10
CA ARG A 15 13.48 14.00 37.84
C ARG A 15 13.94 13.14 36.67
N ALA A 16 14.40 11.92 36.89
CA ALA A 16 14.21 10.86 35.93
C ALA A 16 12.69 10.69 35.80
N VAL A 17 12.12 11.48 34.91
CA VAL A 17 10.76 11.32 34.39
C VAL A 17 10.58 9.82 34.21
N SER A 18 9.69 9.23 35.00
CA SER A 18 9.11 7.95 34.62
C SER A 18 8.69 8.14 33.18
N ALA A 19 9.44 7.52 32.25
CA ALA A 19 9.02 7.40 30.88
C ALA A 19 7.71 6.60 30.99
N GLU A 20 6.61 7.32 31.04
CA GLU A 20 5.29 6.78 30.89
C GLU A 20 5.41 5.92 29.64
N ALA A 21 5.28 4.60 29.77
CA ALA A 21 5.48 3.69 28.67
C ALA A 21 4.55 4.18 27.56
N ALA A 22 5.11 4.81 26.54
CA ALA A 22 4.32 5.42 25.47
C ALA A 22 3.40 4.33 24.94
N VAL A 23 2.10 4.55 25.02
CA VAL A 23 1.11 3.58 24.57
C VAL A 23 1.37 3.33 23.09
N LYS A 24 1.78 2.13 22.75
CA LYS A 24 2.06 1.74 21.37
C LYS A 24 0.78 1.87 20.55
N PRO A 25 0.80 2.60 19.44
CA PRO A 25 -0.38 2.75 18.60
C PRO A 25 -0.79 1.40 17.99
N PRO A 26 -2.08 1.15 17.79
CA PRO A 26 -2.55 0.02 17.00
C PRO A 26 -2.09 0.20 15.54
N LEU A 27 -1.63 -0.89 14.91
CA LEU A 27 -1.22 -0.96 13.52
C LEU A 27 -2.24 -1.75 12.71
N VAL A 28 -2.87 -1.10 11.74
CA VAL A 28 -3.74 -1.72 10.74
C VAL A 28 -2.95 -1.91 9.46
N LEU A 29 -2.88 -3.13 8.96
CA LEU A 29 -2.35 -3.41 7.62
C LEU A 29 -3.45 -3.21 6.58
N LEU A 30 -3.22 -2.30 5.63
CA LEU A 30 -4.06 -2.15 4.44
C LEU A 30 -3.39 -2.89 3.28
N THR A 31 -3.89 -4.06 2.97
CA THR A 31 -3.39 -4.93 1.90
C THR A 31 -4.40 -5.09 0.77
N GLY A 32 -4.07 -5.87 -0.22
CA GLY A 32 -4.89 -6.17 -1.39
C GLY A 32 -4.02 -6.21 -2.65
N PHE A 33 -4.42 -7.04 -3.59
CA PHE A 33 -3.62 -7.27 -4.80
C PHE A 33 -3.41 -6.01 -5.64
N LEU A 34 -2.53 -6.10 -6.62
CA LEU A 34 -2.20 -4.99 -7.53
C LEU A 34 -3.47 -4.45 -8.20
N GLY A 35 -3.67 -3.14 -8.11
CA GLY A 35 -4.85 -2.48 -8.68
C GLY A 35 -6.16 -2.62 -7.89
N ALA A 36 -6.14 -3.23 -6.71
CA ALA A 36 -7.33 -3.40 -5.85
C ALA A 36 -7.87 -2.10 -5.22
N GLY A 37 -7.23 -0.94 -5.45
CA GLY A 37 -7.73 0.35 -4.98
C GLY A 37 -7.32 0.74 -3.56
N LYS A 38 -6.25 0.16 -3.00
CA LYS A 38 -5.74 0.49 -1.65
C LYS A 38 -5.50 1.98 -1.45
N THR A 39 -4.70 2.59 -2.31
CA THR A 39 -4.37 4.01 -2.25
C THR A 39 -5.63 4.89 -2.40
N THR A 40 -6.60 4.47 -3.22
CA THR A 40 -7.88 5.17 -3.35
C THR A 40 -8.68 5.09 -2.06
N LEU A 41 -8.75 3.91 -1.44
CA LEU A 41 -9.42 3.71 -0.14
C LEU A 41 -8.73 4.54 0.93
N LEU A 42 -7.39 4.50 1.01
CA LEU A 42 -6.61 5.28 1.96
C LEU A 42 -6.86 6.78 1.80
N ASN A 43 -6.81 7.31 0.58
CA ASN A 43 -7.08 8.72 0.29
C ASN A 43 -8.48 9.15 0.72
N ARG A 44 -9.48 8.30 0.52
CA ARG A 44 -10.83 8.57 0.99
C ARG A 44 -10.93 8.56 2.50
N VAL A 45 -10.29 7.60 3.17
CA VAL A 45 -10.24 7.57 4.63
C VAL A 45 -9.60 8.85 5.16
N LEU A 46 -8.46 9.28 4.59
CA LEU A 46 -7.76 10.50 5.01
C LEU A 46 -8.54 11.79 4.67
N GLY A 47 -9.33 11.79 3.60
CA GLY A 47 -10.19 12.90 3.21
C GLY A 47 -11.50 12.98 3.98
N ALA A 48 -11.94 11.89 4.59
CA ALA A 48 -13.20 11.81 5.31
C ALA A 48 -13.15 12.63 6.62
N GLN A 49 -14.31 13.20 7.00
CA GLN A 49 -14.42 13.97 8.24
C GLN A 49 -14.55 13.04 9.45
N HIS A 50 -13.50 12.26 9.74
CA HIS A 50 -13.38 11.52 10.98
C HIS A 50 -12.45 12.29 11.95
N ARG A 51 -12.74 12.24 13.25
CA ARG A 51 -11.99 13.00 14.26
C ARG A 51 -10.73 12.29 14.76
N ARG A 52 -10.28 11.22 14.09
CA ARG A 52 -9.14 10.41 14.54
C ARG A 52 -7.83 10.89 13.95
N ARG A 53 -6.78 10.87 14.75
CA ARG A 53 -5.41 11.06 14.29
C ARG A 53 -4.89 9.76 13.71
N VAL A 54 -4.72 9.72 12.40
CA VAL A 54 -4.24 8.55 11.66
C VAL A 54 -2.81 8.83 11.19
N GLY A 55 -1.87 8.03 11.66
CA GLY A 55 -0.53 7.96 11.07
C GLY A 55 -0.56 7.04 9.85
N VAL A 56 0.13 7.40 8.78
CA VAL A 56 0.13 6.63 7.54
C VAL A 56 1.55 6.32 7.12
N ILE A 57 1.77 5.08 6.75
CA ILE A 57 3.01 4.61 6.12
C ILE A 57 2.64 3.94 4.82
N ILE A 58 3.28 4.37 3.73
CA ILE A 58 3.09 3.80 2.41
C ILE A 58 4.36 3.04 2.05
N ASN A 59 4.20 1.75 1.78
CA ASN A 59 5.27 0.90 1.29
C ASN A 59 5.05 0.60 -0.18
N GLU A 60 5.93 1.12 -1.05
CA GLU A 60 5.84 0.95 -2.49
C GLU A 60 6.95 0.06 -3.04
N LEU A 61 6.62 -0.68 -4.12
CA LEU A 61 7.55 -1.53 -4.84
C LEU A 61 8.32 -0.70 -5.87
N GLY A 62 9.64 -0.57 -5.68
CA GLY A 62 10.52 0.11 -6.63
C GLY A 62 11.15 1.40 -6.09
N ARG A 63 12.08 1.97 -6.87
CA ARG A 63 12.79 3.22 -6.54
C ARG A 63 12.02 4.48 -6.94
N ILE A 64 10.82 4.33 -7.50
CA ILE A 64 10.03 5.42 -8.06
C ILE A 64 8.78 5.60 -7.20
N ASP A 65 8.74 6.74 -6.51
CA ASP A 65 7.68 7.17 -5.63
C ASP A 65 6.47 7.70 -6.42
N ILE A 66 5.59 6.80 -6.84
CA ILE A 66 4.40 7.16 -7.60
C ILE A 66 3.17 7.23 -6.71
N ASP A 67 2.98 6.26 -5.82
CA ASP A 67 1.76 6.16 -5.01
C ASP A 67 1.70 7.24 -3.93
N THR A 68 2.83 7.60 -3.32
CA THR A 68 2.88 8.67 -2.32
C THR A 68 2.61 10.04 -2.92
N ARG A 69 3.08 10.32 -4.13
CA ARG A 69 2.72 11.56 -4.85
C ARG A 69 1.21 11.67 -5.12
N LEU A 70 0.46 10.58 -4.97
CA LEU A 70 -0.99 10.51 -5.15
C LEU A 70 -1.75 10.62 -3.84
N VAL A 71 -1.08 10.49 -2.67
CA VAL A 71 -1.74 10.61 -1.36
C VAL A 71 -1.94 12.06 -1.00
N LYS A 72 -3.19 12.43 -0.78
CA LYS A 72 -3.61 13.79 -0.38
C LYS A 72 -3.88 13.81 1.11
N SER A 73 -2.88 14.15 1.93
CA SER A 73 -3.10 14.35 3.37
C SER A 73 -3.61 15.75 3.65
N ARG A 74 -4.70 15.86 4.41
CA ARG A 74 -5.19 17.13 4.96
C ARG A 74 -4.81 17.36 6.43
N SER A 75 -4.44 16.32 7.19
CA SER A 75 -4.22 16.44 8.65
C SER A 75 -3.46 15.28 9.29
N GLY A 76 -2.60 14.56 8.58
CA GLY A 76 -1.85 13.45 9.17
C GLY A 76 -0.39 13.44 8.73
N ASP A 77 0.50 12.93 9.57
CA ASP A 77 1.87 12.63 9.15
C ASP A 77 1.84 11.41 8.23
N VAL A 78 2.16 11.65 6.97
CA VAL A 78 2.39 10.60 5.97
C VAL A 78 3.89 10.38 5.89
N LEU A 79 4.36 9.20 6.22
CA LEU A 79 5.74 8.77 6.03
C LEU A 79 5.81 7.74 4.91
N GLU A 80 6.76 7.95 4.05
CA GLU A 80 7.00 7.12 2.90
C GLU A 80 8.23 6.24 3.12
N LEU A 81 8.13 4.99 2.67
CA LEU A 81 9.25 4.07 2.56
C LEU A 81 9.50 3.75 1.09
N ALA A 82 10.56 4.31 0.53
CA ALA A 82 11.02 3.96 -0.80
C ALA A 82 11.91 2.71 -0.75
N GLY A 83 11.59 1.68 -1.52
CA GLY A 83 12.55 0.64 -1.84
C GLY A 83 12.27 -0.80 -1.46
N GLY A 84 11.37 -1.47 -2.14
CA GLY A 84 11.26 -2.93 -2.13
C GLY A 84 10.12 -3.51 -1.28
N CYS A 85 9.85 -4.80 -1.46
CA CYS A 85 8.81 -5.48 -0.66
C CYS A 85 9.31 -5.74 0.76
N VAL A 86 8.63 -5.17 1.76
CA VAL A 86 8.95 -5.32 3.19
C VAL A 86 8.94 -6.78 3.66
N CYS A 87 8.33 -7.68 2.89
CA CYS A 87 8.08 -9.06 3.32
C CYS A 87 9.33 -9.91 3.47
N HIS A 88 10.45 -9.59 2.80
CA HIS A 88 11.57 -10.55 2.66
C HIS A 88 12.97 -10.00 2.95
N GLU A 89 13.16 -8.69 3.02
CA GLU A 89 14.47 -8.12 3.31
C GLU A 89 14.53 -7.60 4.75
N VAL A 90 15.40 -8.17 5.58
CA VAL A 90 15.65 -7.76 6.98
C VAL A 90 15.95 -6.25 7.09
N ARG A 91 16.67 -5.71 6.11
CA ARG A 91 16.97 -4.27 6.06
C ARG A 91 15.72 -3.43 5.86
N VAL A 92 14.84 -3.82 4.94
CA VAL A 92 13.59 -3.09 4.64
C VAL A 92 12.62 -3.19 5.81
N GLN A 93 12.58 -4.33 6.51
CA GLN A 93 11.80 -4.46 7.74
C GLN A 93 12.30 -3.52 8.85
N SER A 94 13.62 -3.40 9.03
CA SER A 94 14.17 -2.49 10.06
C SER A 94 13.83 -1.01 9.75
N GLU A 95 13.84 -0.61 8.49
CA GLU A 95 13.42 0.72 8.04
C GLU A 95 11.92 0.95 8.30
N LEU A 96 11.08 -0.07 8.08
CA LEU A 96 9.65 -0.02 8.40
C LEU A 96 9.40 0.20 9.89
N TRP A 97 10.08 -0.56 10.74
CA TRP A 97 9.89 -0.42 12.20
C TRP A 97 10.36 0.94 12.70
N ALA A 98 11.45 1.47 12.14
CA ALA A 98 11.91 2.83 12.43
C ALA A 98 10.90 3.89 11.97
N ALA A 99 10.27 3.72 10.81
CA ALA A 99 9.24 4.62 10.32
C ALA A 99 7.99 4.62 11.18
N ILE A 100 7.51 3.44 11.62
CA ILE A 100 6.38 3.34 12.54
C ILE A 100 6.67 4.06 13.86
N ALA A 101 7.88 3.85 14.43
CA ALA A 101 8.31 4.53 15.64
C ALA A 101 8.37 6.05 15.43
N GLU A 102 8.84 6.53 14.28
CA GLU A 102 8.91 7.94 13.95
C GLU A 102 7.53 8.59 13.84
N VAL A 103 6.57 7.95 13.14
CA VAL A 103 5.18 8.41 13.07
C VAL A 103 4.57 8.48 14.48
N GLY A 104 4.80 7.44 15.28
CA GLY A 104 4.33 7.40 16.67
C GLY A 104 4.83 8.58 17.49
N ARG A 105 6.12 8.93 17.36
CA ARG A 105 6.74 10.05 18.09
C ARG A 105 6.28 11.43 17.62
N ARG A 106 6.10 11.62 16.29
CA ARG A 106 5.77 12.93 15.70
C ARG A 106 4.31 13.32 15.91
N SER A 107 3.39 12.42 15.64
CA SER A 107 1.97 12.74 15.56
C SER A 107 1.13 12.15 16.68
N ASN A 108 1.71 11.28 17.52
CA ASN A 108 0.97 10.56 18.56
C ASN A 108 -0.39 10.04 18.02
N PRO A 109 -0.37 9.20 16.99
CA PRO A 109 -1.57 8.79 16.30
C PRO A 109 -2.40 7.84 17.15
N GLU A 110 -3.71 7.84 16.97
CA GLU A 110 -4.63 6.88 17.59
C GLU A 110 -4.61 5.53 16.89
N VAL A 111 -4.16 5.52 15.62
CA VAL A 111 -3.95 4.33 14.80
C VAL A 111 -2.92 4.63 13.72
N VAL A 112 -2.08 3.66 13.43
CA VAL A 112 -1.18 3.69 12.26
C VAL A 112 -1.74 2.77 11.19
N VAL A 113 -1.86 3.26 9.97
CA VAL A 113 -2.22 2.46 8.79
C VAL A 113 -0.97 2.26 7.94
N LEU A 114 -0.60 1.01 7.72
CA LEU A 114 0.45 0.62 6.80
C LEU A 114 -0.18 0.13 5.49
N GLU A 115 -0.08 0.93 4.44
CA GLU A 115 -0.41 0.47 3.08
C GLU A 115 0.73 -0.40 2.56
N THR A 116 0.44 -1.66 2.28
CA THR A 116 1.42 -2.61 1.74
C THR A 116 1.45 -2.59 0.22
N THR A 117 2.56 -3.04 -0.36
CA THR A 117 2.62 -3.30 -1.80
C THR A 117 1.56 -4.33 -2.22
N GLY A 118 1.13 -4.27 -3.48
CA GLY A 118 0.09 -5.19 -3.98
C GLY A 118 0.50 -6.66 -4.07
N ILE A 119 1.75 -6.99 -3.79
CA ILE A 119 2.26 -8.36 -3.74
C ILE A 119 2.81 -8.73 -2.36
N ALA A 120 2.62 -7.86 -1.36
CA ALA A 120 3.08 -8.13 -0.01
C ALA A 120 2.32 -9.29 0.62
N GLU A 121 3.03 -10.07 1.42
CA GLU A 121 2.48 -11.08 2.27
C GLU A 121 2.23 -10.52 3.68
N PRO A 122 0.98 -10.38 4.12
CA PRO A 122 0.66 -9.74 5.40
C PRO A 122 1.27 -10.47 6.60
N TRP A 123 1.32 -11.81 6.57
CA TRP A 123 1.84 -12.61 7.68
C TRP A 123 3.31 -12.32 7.98
N SER A 124 4.16 -12.14 6.95
CA SER A 124 5.57 -11.81 7.15
C SER A 124 5.76 -10.49 7.91
N ILE A 125 4.88 -9.51 7.67
CA ILE A 125 4.91 -8.23 8.38
C ILE A 125 4.44 -8.41 9.82
N LEU A 126 3.37 -9.15 10.04
CA LEU A 126 2.83 -9.43 11.39
C LEU A 126 3.84 -10.22 12.23
N ASP A 127 4.46 -11.25 11.63
CA ASP A 127 5.49 -12.06 12.30
C ASP A 127 6.74 -11.24 12.66
N GLY A 128 7.15 -10.37 11.75
CA GLY A 128 8.25 -9.43 12.01
C GLY A 128 7.94 -8.48 13.17
N LEU A 129 6.73 -7.96 13.25
CA LEU A 129 6.30 -7.09 14.35
C LEU A 129 6.24 -7.87 15.69
N GLU A 130 5.66 -9.07 15.68
CA GLU A 130 5.53 -9.92 16.84
C GLU A 130 6.89 -10.40 17.37
N GLY A 131 7.83 -10.69 16.45
CA GLY A 131 9.21 -11.09 16.77
C GLY A 131 10.01 -10.01 17.52
N LEU A 132 9.59 -8.74 17.45
CA LEU A 132 10.19 -7.65 18.22
C LEU A 132 9.75 -7.63 19.71
N GLY A 133 8.67 -8.30 20.07
CA GLY A 133 8.16 -8.33 21.43
C GLY A 133 7.96 -6.94 22.04
N ASP A 134 8.60 -6.70 23.20
CA ASP A 134 8.50 -5.39 23.85
C ASP A 134 9.16 -4.24 23.09
N ALA A 135 10.06 -4.53 22.16
CA ALA A 135 10.68 -3.51 21.30
C ALA A 135 9.81 -3.11 20.10
N ALA A 136 8.67 -3.77 19.86
CA ALA A 136 7.78 -3.43 18.77
C ALA A 136 7.28 -1.98 18.86
N PRO A 137 7.31 -1.20 17.79
CA PRO A 137 6.90 0.21 17.80
C PRO A 137 5.36 0.40 17.79
N ALA A 138 4.61 -0.66 17.52
CA ALA A 138 3.17 -0.66 17.46
C ALA A 138 2.62 -2.03 17.90
N VAL A 139 1.30 -2.13 18.07
CA VAL A 139 0.59 -3.39 18.33
C VAL A 139 -0.23 -3.76 17.10
N ALA A 140 -0.10 -4.98 16.59
CA ALA A 140 -0.92 -5.45 15.47
C ALA A 140 -2.40 -5.37 15.85
N SER A 141 -3.17 -4.60 15.07
CA SER A 141 -4.62 -4.42 15.30
C SER A 141 -5.46 -5.24 14.34
N GLY A 142 -4.96 -5.50 13.12
CA GLY A 142 -5.60 -6.37 12.15
C GLY A 142 -5.28 -6.02 10.70
N VAL A 143 -5.86 -6.80 9.80
CA VAL A 143 -5.63 -6.72 8.35
C VAL A 143 -6.92 -6.35 7.63
N VAL A 144 -6.88 -5.27 6.87
CA VAL A 144 -7.93 -4.87 5.92
C VAL A 144 -7.45 -5.17 4.51
N CYS A 145 -8.17 -5.99 3.78
CA CYS A 145 -7.85 -6.36 2.40
C CYS A 145 -8.82 -5.70 1.42
N ALA A 146 -8.30 -4.86 0.53
CA ALA A 146 -9.06 -4.35 -0.61
C ALA A 146 -9.11 -5.41 -1.72
N VAL A 147 -10.30 -5.68 -2.25
CA VAL A 147 -10.50 -6.65 -3.33
C VAL A 147 -11.30 -5.99 -4.45
N ASP A 148 -10.75 -6.03 -5.66
CA ASP A 148 -11.39 -5.54 -6.87
C ASP A 148 -12.60 -6.43 -7.23
N ALA A 149 -13.80 -5.87 -7.28
CA ALA A 149 -15.01 -6.64 -7.57
C ALA A 149 -15.08 -7.14 -9.02
N GLU A 150 -14.45 -6.44 -9.96
CA GLU A 150 -14.39 -6.84 -11.36
C GLU A 150 -13.34 -7.93 -11.61
N ALA A 151 -12.11 -7.73 -11.11
CA ALA A 151 -10.95 -8.58 -11.42
C ALA A 151 -10.66 -9.63 -10.35
N GLY A 152 -11.18 -9.48 -9.14
CA GLY A 152 -10.76 -10.21 -7.94
C GLY A 152 -10.89 -11.74 -8.06
N ALA A 153 -11.98 -12.24 -8.61
CA ALA A 153 -12.14 -13.69 -8.79
C ALA A 153 -11.04 -14.28 -9.68
N GLY A 154 -10.70 -13.59 -10.78
CA GLY A 154 -9.60 -13.97 -11.66
C GLY A 154 -8.23 -13.83 -11.02
N GLN A 155 -8.02 -12.80 -10.18
CA GLN A 155 -6.78 -12.62 -9.42
C GLN A 155 -6.59 -13.73 -8.39
N LEU A 156 -7.62 -14.07 -7.63
CA LEU A 156 -7.61 -15.18 -6.67
C LEU A 156 -7.36 -16.53 -7.32
N ALA A 157 -7.81 -16.74 -8.56
CA ALA A 157 -7.54 -17.96 -9.28
C ALA A 157 -6.07 -18.10 -9.69
N ARG A 158 -5.42 -17.01 -10.09
CA ARG A 158 -4.10 -17.02 -10.69
C ARG A 158 -2.95 -16.73 -9.72
N HIS A 159 -3.14 -15.83 -8.73
CA HIS A 159 -2.05 -15.28 -7.92
C HIS A 159 -2.11 -15.77 -6.48
N GLU A 160 -1.01 -16.31 -5.99
CA GLU A 160 -0.86 -16.76 -4.60
C GLU A 160 -0.91 -15.57 -3.63
N GLU A 161 -0.31 -14.47 -4.01
CA GLU A 161 -0.29 -13.25 -3.21
C GLU A 161 -1.72 -12.73 -2.95
N ALA A 162 -2.59 -12.74 -3.96
CA ALA A 162 -3.99 -12.37 -3.79
C ALA A 162 -4.72 -13.30 -2.81
N ARG A 163 -4.43 -14.61 -2.88
CA ARG A 163 -4.99 -15.60 -1.95
C ARG A 163 -4.51 -15.37 -0.52
N ALA A 164 -3.19 -15.21 -0.33
CA ALA A 164 -2.59 -14.99 0.98
C ALA A 164 -3.13 -13.71 1.64
N GLN A 165 -3.33 -12.64 0.87
CA GLN A 165 -3.89 -11.38 1.36
C GLN A 165 -5.34 -11.54 1.82
N VAL A 166 -6.18 -12.24 1.07
CA VAL A 166 -7.57 -12.53 1.46
C VAL A 166 -7.62 -13.45 2.67
N GLU A 167 -6.77 -14.45 2.73
CA GLU A 167 -6.69 -15.42 3.83
C GLU A 167 -6.20 -14.76 5.12
N ALA A 168 -5.33 -13.77 5.05
CA ALA A 168 -4.87 -13.00 6.20
C ALA A 168 -5.87 -11.93 6.67
N ALA A 169 -6.85 -11.56 5.86
CA ALA A 169 -7.72 -10.41 6.13
C ALA A 169 -8.69 -10.66 7.28
N ASP A 170 -8.80 -9.74 8.23
CA ASP A 170 -9.87 -9.66 9.21
C ASP A 170 -11.10 -8.97 8.64
N ARG A 171 -10.86 -8.02 7.71
CA ARG A 171 -11.89 -7.27 7.00
C ARG A 171 -11.56 -7.19 5.52
N ILE A 172 -12.58 -7.33 4.68
CA ILE A 172 -12.47 -7.26 3.22
C ILE A 172 -13.34 -6.11 2.72
N VAL A 173 -12.74 -5.20 1.96
CA VAL A 173 -13.44 -4.10 1.28
C VAL A 173 -13.53 -4.42 -0.21
N LEU A 174 -14.74 -4.56 -0.73
CA LEU A 174 -14.97 -4.71 -2.17
C LEU A 174 -14.93 -3.34 -2.84
N THR A 175 -14.01 -3.17 -3.76
CA THR A 175 -13.82 -1.95 -4.54
C THR A 175 -14.33 -2.12 -5.96
N LYS A 176 -14.52 -1.03 -6.70
CA LYS A 176 -14.90 -1.04 -8.13
C LYS A 176 -16.17 -1.82 -8.44
N LEU A 177 -17.12 -1.80 -7.52
CA LEU A 177 -18.43 -2.44 -7.72
C LEU A 177 -19.21 -1.85 -8.89
N ASP A 178 -18.98 -0.57 -9.21
CA ASP A 178 -19.54 0.15 -10.34
C ASP A 178 -19.06 -0.37 -11.70
N LEU A 179 -17.94 -1.10 -11.73
CA LEU A 179 -17.35 -1.68 -12.93
C LEU A 179 -17.66 -3.17 -13.09
N ALA A 180 -18.12 -3.82 -12.02
CA ALA A 180 -18.28 -5.26 -11.97
C ALA A 180 -19.70 -5.69 -12.45
N ALA A 181 -19.77 -6.73 -13.27
CA ALA A 181 -21.03 -7.38 -13.58
C ALA A 181 -21.62 -8.06 -12.34
N PRO A 182 -22.94 -8.07 -12.13
CA PRO A 182 -23.58 -8.70 -10.96
C PRO A 182 -23.16 -10.15 -10.74
N GLU A 183 -22.99 -10.92 -11.81
CA GLU A 183 -22.58 -12.32 -11.77
C GLU A 183 -21.15 -12.48 -11.26
N SER A 184 -20.26 -11.55 -11.64
CA SER A 184 -18.87 -11.50 -11.16
C SER A 184 -18.81 -11.22 -9.67
N VAL A 185 -19.65 -10.32 -9.17
CA VAL A 185 -19.76 -9.99 -7.74
C VAL A 185 -20.22 -11.22 -6.94
N VAL A 186 -21.26 -11.92 -7.45
CA VAL A 186 -21.75 -13.16 -6.81
C VAL A 186 -20.68 -14.25 -6.80
N ALA A 187 -19.95 -14.43 -7.89
CA ALA A 187 -18.86 -15.41 -7.97
C ALA A 187 -17.73 -15.07 -7.00
N LEU A 188 -17.36 -13.78 -6.93
CA LEU A 188 -16.35 -13.29 -6.00
C LEU A 188 -16.77 -13.53 -4.54
N HIS A 189 -18.01 -13.21 -4.17
CA HIS A 189 -18.50 -13.45 -2.81
C HIS A 189 -18.42 -14.92 -2.40
N ARG A 190 -18.71 -15.85 -3.31
CA ARG A 190 -18.58 -17.30 -3.07
C ARG A 190 -17.11 -17.68 -2.86
N GLU A 191 -16.21 -17.17 -3.68
CA GLU A 191 -14.77 -17.47 -3.57
C GLU A 191 -14.19 -16.90 -2.28
N LEU A 192 -14.54 -15.68 -1.90
CA LEU A 192 -14.15 -15.06 -0.63
C LEU A 192 -14.67 -15.86 0.57
N ALA A 193 -15.93 -16.33 0.52
CA ALA A 193 -16.51 -17.14 1.59
C ALA A 193 -15.79 -18.48 1.74
N ARG A 194 -15.38 -19.09 0.62
CA ARG A 194 -14.64 -20.34 0.63
C ARG A 194 -13.25 -20.20 1.25
N ARG A 195 -12.55 -19.09 0.97
CA ARG A 195 -11.17 -18.86 1.45
C ARG A 195 -11.13 -18.28 2.86
N ASN A 196 -12.03 -17.38 3.14
CA ASN A 196 -12.06 -16.66 4.40
C ASN A 196 -13.51 -16.34 4.79
N SER A 197 -14.18 -17.31 5.41
CA SER A 197 -15.55 -17.13 5.88
C SER A 197 -15.67 -16.22 7.10
N ALA A 198 -14.57 -16.04 7.85
CA ALA A 198 -14.57 -15.27 9.09
C ALA A 198 -14.34 -13.77 8.87
N ALA A 199 -13.78 -13.36 7.72
CA ALA A 199 -13.59 -11.95 7.43
C ALA A 199 -14.93 -11.23 7.28
N GLU A 200 -15.10 -10.14 8.02
CA GLU A 200 -16.18 -9.20 7.76
C GLU A 200 -16.02 -8.55 6.39
N ARG A 201 -17.13 -8.22 5.73
CA ARG A 201 -17.09 -7.66 4.38
C ARG A 201 -17.93 -6.41 4.28
N ALA A 202 -17.37 -5.40 3.59
CA ALA A 202 -18.07 -4.17 3.27
C ALA A 202 -17.81 -3.79 1.80
N SER A 203 -18.74 -3.04 1.23
CA SER A 203 -18.54 -2.37 -0.04
C SER A 203 -17.80 -1.05 0.16
N PHE A 204 -16.91 -0.72 -0.75
CA PHE A 204 -16.28 0.60 -0.74
C PHE A 204 -17.34 1.68 -1.00
N PRO A 205 -17.52 2.65 -0.10
CA PRO A 205 -18.60 3.60 -0.19
C PRO A 205 -18.41 4.58 -1.36
N PRO A 206 -19.48 5.00 -2.01
CA PRO A 206 -19.40 5.90 -3.16
C PRO A 206 -19.13 7.36 -2.78
N THR A 207 -19.45 7.79 -1.55
CA THR A 207 -19.34 9.18 -1.08
C THR A 207 -18.40 9.33 0.11
N ASP A 208 -17.97 10.57 0.38
CA ASP A 208 -17.09 10.88 1.52
C ASP A 208 -17.84 10.72 2.86
N GLU A 209 -19.13 11.04 2.92
CA GLU A 209 -19.97 10.84 4.12
C GLU A 209 -20.06 9.36 4.46
N ALA A 210 -20.39 8.51 3.49
CA ALA A 210 -20.45 7.07 3.69
C ALA A 210 -19.07 6.49 4.03
N THR A 211 -17.97 7.11 3.57
CA THR A 211 -16.62 6.75 3.98
C THR A 211 -16.37 7.09 5.44
N ALA A 212 -16.80 8.27 5.90
CA ALA A 212 -16.68 8.68 7.30
C ALA A 212 -17.41 7.72 8.24
N GLU A 213 -18.58 7.23 7.86
CA GLU A 213 -19.33 6.20 8.59
C GLU A 213 -18.60 4.86 8.64
N LEU A 214 -17.87 4.50 7.59
CA LEU A 214 -17.10 3.26 7.52
C LEU A 214 -15.74 3.35 8.23
N CYS A 215 -15.20 4.56 8.48
CA CYS A 215 -13.89 4.74 9.10
C CYS A 215 -13.71 3.99 10.44
N PRO A 216 -14.65 3.99 11.39
CA PRO A 216 -14.50 3.19 12.59
C PRO A 216 -14.35 1.70 12.31
N TRP A 217 -15.12 1.18 11.35
CA TRP A 217 -15.00 -0.21 10.93
C TRP A 217 -13.66 -0.50 10.24
N LEU A 218 -13.09 0.44 9.49
CA LEU A 218 -11.79 0.29 8.83
C LEU A 218 -10.61 0.40 9.80
N LEU A 219 -10.71 1.26 10.82
CA LEU A 219 -9.58 1.64 11.68
C LEU A 219 -9.58 0.90 13.03
N ASP A 220 -10.75 0.44 13.52
CA ASP A 220 -10.87 -0.32 14.76
C ASP A 220 -10.92 -1.84 14.51
N VAL A 221 -9.99 -2.31 13.68
CA VAL A 221 -9.88 -3.75 13.39
C VAL A 221 -9.34 -4.47 14.63
N ARG A 222 -9.90 -5.63 14.91
CA ARG A 222 -9.35 -6.54 15.92
C ARG A 222 -8.92 -7.82 15.25
N PRO A 223 -7.74 -8.36 15.57
CA PRO A 223 -7.28 -9.60 14.99
C PRO A 223 -8.30 -10.71 15.29
N SER A 224 -8.72 -11.40 14.25
CA SER A 224 -9.49 -12.62 14.45
C SER A 224 -8.58 -13.71 15.05
N SER A 225 -9.13 -14.55 15.93
CA SER A 225 -8.41 -15.68 16.56
C SER A 225 -8.11 -16.82 15.57
N ARG A 226 -7.74 -16.49 14.33
CA ARG A 226 -7.45 -17.50 13.32
C ARG A 226 -6.10 -18.16 13.59
N ALA A 227 -6.10 -19.50 13.45
CA ALA A 227 -4.85 -20.21 13.33
C ALA A 227 -4.12 -19.72 12.05
N ARG A 228 -2.89 -19.26 12.22
CA ARG A 228 -2.02 -18.97 11.08
C ARG A 228 -1.89 -20.22 10.22
N PRO A 229 -2.00 -20.11 8.88
CA PRO A 229 -1.67 -21.23 8.03
C PRO A 229 -0.22 -21.64 8.33
N ALA A 230 0.04 -22.94 8.41
CA ALA A 230 1.41 -23.44 8.51
C ALA A 230 2.19 -22.89 7.31
N HIS A 231 3.15 -22.00 7.56
CA HIS A 231 3.94 -21.36 6.52
C HIS A 231 4.73 -22.41 5.72
N ALA A 232 4.30 -22.64 4.49
CA ALA A 232 5.25 -23.02 3.45
C ALA A 232 5.97 -21.71 3.03
N PRO A 233 7.30 -21.68 2.86
CA PRO A 233 7.98 -20.53 2.32
C PRO A 233 7.38 -20.23 0.95
N HIS A 234 6.64 -19.12 0.85
CA HIS A 234 6.06 -18.70 -0.41
C HIS A 234 7.22 -18.22 -1.29
N HIS A 235 7.55 -18.99 -2.30
CA HIS A 235 8.30 -18.48 -3.42
C HIS A 235 7.46 -17.36 -4.01
N HIS A 236 8.01 -16.15 -4.11
CA HIS A 236 7.36 -15.08 -4.88
C HIS A 236 6.96 -15.66 -6.22
N GLY A 237 5.67 -15.63 -6.49
CA GLY A 237 5.14 -16.01 -7.78
C GLY A 237 5.93 -15.29 -8.87
N GLN A 238 5.90 -15.79 -10.08
CA GLN A 238 6.69 -15.38 -11.25
C GLN A 238 6.56 -13.87 -11.61
N LEU A 239 6.14 -13.02 -10.68
CA LEU A 239 5.95 -11.59 -10.87
C LEU A 239 7.29 -10.83 -10.76
N ALA A 240 7.70 -10.23 -11.87
CA ALA A 240 8.84 -9.32 -11.95
C ALA A 240 8.37 -7.87 -11.94
N ALA A 241 9.10 -7.00 -11.23
CA ALA A 241 8.90 -5.56 -11.26
C ALA A 241 10.04 -4.91 -12.04
N ILE A 242 9.69 -4.11 -13.06
CA ILE A 242 10.64 -3.38 -13.89
C ILE A 242 10.38 -1.89 -13.72
N ALA A 243 11.37 -1.16 -13.20
CA ALA A 243 11.34 0.30 -13.13
C ALA A 243 12.06 0.88 -14.35
N TYR A 244 11.43 1.81 -15.05
CA TYR A 244 11.98 2.53 -16.18
C TYR A 244 11.98 4.03 -15.90
N SER A 245 13.12 4.68 -16.12
CA SER A 245 13.27 6.14 -16.02
C SER A 245 14.03 6.68 -17.22
N ASP A 246 13.52 7.79 -17.80
CA ASP A 246 14.10 8.45 -18.96
C ASP A 246 13.61 9.90 -19.06
N THR A 247 14.47 10.81 -19.46
CA THR A 247 14.12 12.23 -19.67
C THR A 247 13.64 12.53 -21.10
N THR A 248 13.85 11.60 -22.05
CA THR A 248 13.42 11.76 -23.43
C THR A 248 11.90 11.64 -23.54
N ALA A 249 11.29 12.55 -24.29
CA ALA A 249 9.84 12.52 -24.53
C ALA A 249 9.42 11.26 -25.31
N LEU A 250 8.30 10.67 -24.94
CA LEU A 250 7.71 9.49 -25.57
C LEU A 250 6.48 9.87 -26.39
N LEU A 251 6.22 9.09 -27.43
CA LEU A 251 4.98 9.14 -28.20
C LEU A 251 3.90 8.32 -27.47
N GLY A 252 2.79 8.95 -27.14
CA GLY A 252 1.75 8.34 -26.29
C GLY A 252 1.08 7.12 -26.91
N GLU A 253 0.69 7.19 -28.21
CA GLU A 253 0.04 6.06 -28.88
C GLU A 253 0.94 4.82 -29.00
N PRO A 254 2.21 4.91 -29.45
CA PRO A 254 3.12 3.76 -29.46
C PRO A 254 3.35 3.17 -28.07
N LEU A 255 3.49 4.01 -27.04
CA LEU A 255 3.65 3.53 -25.68
C LEU A 255 2.41 2.76 -25.19
N LEU A 256 1.22 3.30 -25.45
CA LEU A 256 -0.04 2.66 -25.06
C LEU A 256 -0.21 1.31 -25.77
N ALA A 257 0.01 1.27 -27.09
CA ALA A 257 -0.05 0.05 -27.90
C ALA A 257 0.95 -1.01 -27.40
N PHE A 258 2.17 -0.60 -27.03
CA PHE A 258 3.16 -1.50 -26.46
C PHE A 258 2.67 -2.09 -25.12
N VAL A 259 2.21 -1.24 -24.20
CA VAL A 259 1.72 -1.69 -22.88
C VAL A 259 0.53 -2.65 -23.03
N GLU A 260 -0.38 -2.38 -23.96
CA GLU A 260 -1.52 -3.26 -24.27
C GLU A 260 -1.07 -4.60 -24.86
N SER A 261 -0.04 -4.59 -25.70
CA SER A 261 0.50 -5.80 -26.35
C SER A 261 1.06 -6.83 -25.36
N LEU A 262 1.43 -6.42 -24.15
CA LEU A 262 1.88 -7.32 -23.09
C LEU A 262 0.74 -8.21 -22.55
N GLY A 263 -0.51 -7.85 -22.84
CA GLY A 263 -1.68 -8.67 -22.54
C GLY A 263 -1.81 -9.04 -21.07
N PRO A 264 -2.29 -10.26 -20.76
CA PRO A 264 -2.51 -10.72 -19.38
C PRO A 264 -1.23 -10.88 -18.54
N ARG A 265 -0.06 -10.96 -19.20
CA ARG A 265 1.24 -11.06 -18.49
C ARG A 265 1.57 -9.80 -17.72
N LEU A 266 1.14 -8.63 -18.19
CA LEU A 266 1.30 -7.37 -17.48
C LEU A 266 0.14 -7.18 -16.52
N VAL A 267 0.40 -7.35 -15.23
CA VAL A 267 -0.59 -7.24 -14.15
C VAL A 267 -0.83 -5.78 -13.77
N ARG A 268 0.25 -4.97 -13.74
CA ARG A 268 0.18 -3.53 -13.42
C ARG A 268 1.22 -2.76 -14.23
N ALA A 269 0.86 -1.58 -14.68
CA ALA A 269 1.79 -0.52 -15.05
C ALA A 269 1.32 0.78 -14.41
N LYS A 270 2.25 1.57 -13.87
CA LYS A 270 1.92 2.85 -13.26
C LYS A 270 3.09 3.81 -13.36
N GLY A 271 2.81 5.08 -13.61
CA GLY A 271 3.84 6.11 -13.54
C GLY A 271 3.57 7.34 -14.35
N PHE A 272 4.50 8.28 -14.22
CA PHE A 272 4.49 9.51 -14.99
C PHE A 272 5.18 9.32 -16.33
N VAL A 273 4.68 10.01 -17.34
CA VAL A 273 5.21 9.93 -18.72
C VAL A 273 5.45 11.34 -19.25
N HIS A 274 6.67 11.58 -19.70
CA HIS A 274 6.99 12.76 -20.47
C HIS A 274 6.52 12.54 -21.91
N LEU A 275 5.41 13.15 -22.29
CA LEU A 275 4.81 13.01 -23.62
C LEU A 275 5.33 14.08 -24.58
N ALA A 276 5.64 13.68 -25.80
CA ALA A 276 6.09 14.59 -26.83
C ALA A 276 5.01 15.61 -27.19
N GLY A 277 5.37 16.90 -27.15
CA GLY A 277 4.45 18.00 -27.47
C GLY A 277 3.39 18.33 -26.40
N GLU A 278 3.41 17.67 -25.24
CA GLU A 278 2.46 17.91 -24.15
C GLU A 278 3.17 18.56 -22.95
N PRO A 279 2.74 19.77 -22.52
CA PRO A 279 3.35 20.46 -21.37
C PRO A 279 2.91 19.89 -20.01
N ARG A 280 1.91 19.02 -19.97
CA ARG A 280 1.41 18.36 -18.77
C ARG A 280 2.01 16.97 -18.59
N ARG A 281 2.01 16.49 -17.37
CA ARG A 281 2.43 15.12 -17.07
C ARG A 281 1.44 14.13 -17.68
N GLY A 282 1.92 13.18 -18.47
CA GLY A 282 1.17 11.98 -18.76
C GLY A 282 1.15 11.10 -17.50
N PHE A 283 0.05 10.42 -17.23
CA PHE A 283 -0.06 9.41 -16.18
C PHE A 283 -0.55 8.11 -16.80
N LEU A 284 0.36 7.14 -16.88
CA LEU A 284 0.06 5.79 -17.32
C LEU A 284 -0.43 4.98 -16.14
N GLU A 285 -1.57 4.34 -16.31
CA GLU A 285 -2.10 3.39 -15.33
C GLU A 285 -2.67 2.16 -16.03
N ARG A 286 -2.24 0.98 -15.58
CA ARG A 286 -2.85 -0.28 -15.94
C ARG A 286 -3.16 -1.08 -14.70
N ALA A 287 -4.42 -1.48 -14.57
CA ALA A 287 -4.90 -2.36 -13.53
C ALA A 287 -5.76 -3.47 -14.17
N GLY A 288 -5.31 -4.72 -14.05
CA GLY A 288 -5.91 -5.84 -14.77
C GLY A 288 -5.75 -5.67 -16.28
N LEU A 289 -6.85 -5.65 -17.03
CA LEU A 289 -6.84 -5.51 -18.49
C LEU A 289 -7.05 -4.07 -18.97
N ARG A 290 -7.35 -3.14 -18.08
CA ARG A 290 -7.59 -1.73 -18.44
C ARG A 290 -6.29 -0.96 -18.42
N THR A 291 -5.99 -0.28 -19.51
CA THR A 291 -4.83 0.60 -19.65
C THR A 291 -5.34 1.99 -19.99
N GLU A 292 -4.87 2.99 -19.26
CA GLU A 292 -5.20 4.39 -19.47
C GLU A 292 -3.94 5.24 -19.46
N LEU A 293 -3.90 6.23 -20.34
CA LEU A 293 -2.90 7.30 -20.37
C LEU A 293 -3.63 8.62 -20.25
N ARG A 294 -3.62 9.20 -19.06
CA ARG A 294 -4.33 10.45 -18.74
C ARG A 294 -3.35 11.61 -18.69
N LEU A 295 -3.85 12.81 -18.93
CA LEU A 295 -3.09 14.04 -18.71
C LEU A 295 -3.39 14.58 -17.31
N GLY A 296 -2.34 14.82 -16.56
CA GLY A 296 -2.40 15.40 -15.21
C GLY A 296 -2.03 16.89 -15.20
N GLU A 297 -1.46 17.33 -14.09
CA GLU A 297 -1.02 18.72 -13.90
C GLU A 297 0.24 19.03 -14.74
N PRO A 298 0.51 20.31 -15.02
CA PRO A 298 1.77 20.72 -15.62
C PRO A 298 2.98 20.28 -14.79
N TRP A 299 4.15 20.16 -15.44
CA TRP A 299 5.40 19.82 -14.75
C TRP A 299 5.84 20.87 -13.73
N GLY A 300 5.39 22.12 -13.86
CA GLY A 300 5.76 23.21 -12.98
C GLY A 300 7.27 23.47 -13.00
N THR A 301 7.90 23.34 -11.84
CA THR A 301 9.37 23.48 -11.69
C THR A 301 10.12 22.17 -11.89
N ASP A 302 9.41 21.04 -12.00
CA ASP A 302 10.01 19.73 -12.16
C ASP A 302 10.48 19.53 -13.61
N SER A 303 11.63 18.93 -13.79
CA SER A 303 12.10 18.54 -15.11
C SER A 303 11.26 17.38 -15.66
N PRO A 304 10.73 17.48 -16.89
CA PRO A 304 9.95 16.40 -17.50
C PRO A 304 10.75 15.10 -17.57
N ALA A 305 10.17 14.02 -17.07
CA ALA A 305 10.77 12.70 -17.11
C ALA A 305 9.68 11.62 -17.15
N THR A 306 9.98 10.52 -17.85
CA THR A 306 9.19 9.29 -17.75
C THR A 306 9.70 8.48 -16.58
N GLU A 307 8.83 8.14 -15.66
CA GLU A 307 9.07 7.29 -14.49
C GLU A 307 7.92 6.32 -14.36
N ILE A 308 8.10 5.08 -14.82
CA ILE A 308 7.07 4.06 -14.82
C ILE A 308 7.56 2.75 -14.21
N VAL A 309 6.68 2.05 -13.53
CA VAL A 309 6.89 0.70 -13.01
C VAL A 309 5.93 -0.26 -13.69
N LEU A 310 6.45 -1.35 -14.23
CA LEU A 310 5.69 -2.44 -14.81
C LEU A 310 5.85 -3.69 -13.93
N ILE A 311 4.75 -4.36 -13.61
CA ILE A 311 4.74 -5.58 -12.80
C ILE A 311 3.97 -6.65 -13.58
N GLY A 312 4.59 -7.82 -13.75
CA GLY A 312 3.95 -8.91 -14.49
C GLY A 312 4.75 -10.20 -14.51
N GLU A 313 4.18 -11.20 -15.12
CA GLU A 313 4.75 -12.55 -15.22
C GLU A 313 5.66 -12.66 -16.44
N GLY A 314 6.86 -13.22 -16.24
CA GLY A 314 7.81 -13.47 -17.32
C GLY A 314 8.21 -12.23 -18.12
N LEU A 315 8.25 -11.06 -17.48
CA LEU A 315 8.73 -9.83 -18.10
C LEU A 315 10.25 -9.87 -18.24
N ASP A 316 10.75 -9.62 -19.45
CA ASP A 316 12.17 -9.44 -19.72
C ASP A 316 12.53 -7.97 -19.66
N ASP A 317 13.39 -7.56 -18.71
CA ASP A 317 13.78 -6.15 -18.50
C ASP A 317 14.40 -5.54 -19.76
N GLY A 318 15.28 -6.27 -20.43
CA GLY A 318 15.94 -5.80 -21.65
C GLY A 318 14.97 -5.58 -22.81
N ALA A 319 14.01 -6.51 -22.99
CA ALA A 319 13.00 -6.38 -24.04
C ALA A 319 12.06 -5.20 -23.75
N ILE A 320 11.58 -5.06 -22.50
CA ILE A 320 10.71 -3.95 -22.08
C ILE A 320 11.40 -2.61 -22.33
N ARG A 321 12.65 -2.45 -21.88
CA ARG A 321 13.41 -1.21 -22.09
C ARG A 321 13.61 -0.87 -23.55
N ARG A 322 13.93 -1.85 -24.39
CA ARG A 322 14.05 -1.62 -25.86
C ARG A 322 12.73 -1.17 -26.49
N GLN A 323 11.61 -1.74 -26.09
CA GLN A 323 10.30 -1.38 -26.63
C GLN A 323 9.87 0.03 -26.20
N ILE A 324 10.08 0.38 -24.92
CA ILE A 324 9.79 1.75 -24.46
C ILE A 324 10.74 2.74 -25.16
N TRP A 325 12.01 2.38 -25.32
CA TRP A 325 12.97 3.21 -26.06
C TRP A 325 12.55 3.45 -27.50
N ALA A 326 11.95 2.47 -28.16
CA ALA A 326 11.41 2.61 -29.53
C ALA A 326 10.22 3.58 -29.61
N CYS A 327 9.56 3.88 -28.48
CA CYS A 327 8.47 4.86 -28.40
C CYS A 327 8.97 6.32 -28.27
N ARG A 328 10.27 6.58 -28.27
CA ARG A 328 10.82 7.95 -28.16
C ARG A 328 10.42 8.81 -29.35
N ALA A 329 10.12 10.07 -29.08
CA ALA A 329 10.02 11.08 -30.13
C ALA A 329 11.41 11.31 -30.76
N ARG A 330 11.43 11.42 -32.06
CA ARG A 330 12.65 11.68 -32.82
C ARG A 330 12.95 13.16 -32.88
#